data_7c17025c762d634588069715e6dbddec
#
_entry.id   7c17025c762d634588069715e6dbddec
#
_cell.length_a   1.000
_cell.length_b   1.000
_cell.length_c   1.000
_cell.angle_alpha   90.00
_cell.angle_beta   90.00
_cell.angle_gamma   90.00
#
_symmetry.space_group_name_H-M   'P 1'
#
loop_
_entity.id
_entity.type
_entity.pdbx_description
1 polymer ?
#
loop_
_entity_poly.entity_id
_entity_poly.type
_entity_poly.pdbx_seq_one_letter_code
_entity_poly.pdbx_strand_id
1 'polypeptide(L)'
;FYLSQPSGMPEELTYREAVRSEKSPLTRAVPGYDTERAVFMLFEAALRKTHEEIYEAEDEGAPERGEDFQAMVTQLAVNCFHSGIPEEETVKRTIFHYYLRRQEVLIRQLIKNVYEEQKGFGKKSSLGKEQNLSLQTEEFMNRRYEFRYNTQVGEVEYRERNSFHFYFNPINKRVLNSIALDAQAEGIPLWDRDISRYIYSNRIPVFNPLEDFLYHLPIWDGKDRIRRLAQTVPCENKHWVDLFHRWFLNMVMHWRGTDKKYANNVSPLLVGPQGCRKSTFCRSLIPPAMRA
;
A
#
# COMPACT_ATOMS: atom_id res chain seq x y z
N PHE A 1 19.73 26.64 -20.12
CA PHE A 1 18.55 27.33 -19.62
C PHE A 1 18.56 27.24 -18.11
N TYR A 2 18.94 28.32 -17.44
CA TYR A 2 18.79 28.50 -16.00
C TYR A 2 17.33 28.83 -15.72
N LEU A 3 16.64 27.96 -15.00
CA LEU A 3 15.36 28.29 -14.39
C LEU A 3 15.67 28.96 -13.04
N SER A 4 15.34 30.25 -12.95
CA SER A 4 15.34 30.99 -11.70
C SER A 4 14.37 30.35 -10.72
N GLN A 5 14.84 30.03 -9.52
CA GLN A 5 13.99 29.56 -8.42
C GLN A 5 12.99 30.67 -8.05
N PRO A 6 11.69 30.37 -7.86
CA PRO A 6 10.78 31.32 -7.27
C PRO A 6 11.13 31.51 -5.79
N SER A 7 11.43 32.74 -5.42
CA SER A 7 11.56 33.19 -4.03
C SER A 7 10.21 33.06 -3.36
N GLY A 8 10.08 32.12 -2.39
CA GLY A 8 8.87 31.99 -1.60
C GLY A 8 8.41 30.55 -1.33
N MET A 9 9.32 29.56 -1.36
CA MET A 9 8.99 28.26 -0.75
C MET A 9 8.99 28.42 0.77
N PRO A 10 7.93 27.96 1.47
CA PRO A 10 8.00 27.82 2.91
C PRO A 10 9.15 26.87 3.23
N GLU A 11 9.88 27.18 4.31
CA GLU A 11 10.96 26.35 4.82
C GLU A 11 10.57 24.89 4.74
N GLU A 12 11.37 24.07 4.08
CA GLU A 12 11.26 22.64 4.13
C GLU A 12 11.31 22.22 5.60
N LEU A 13 10.14 22.01 6.16
CA LEU A 13 10.00 21.11 7.30
C LEU A 13 10.60 19.80 6.83
N THR A 14 11.85 19.57 7.20
CA THR A 14 12.52 18.35 6.81
C THR A 14 11.64 17.20 7.29
N TYR A 15 11.34 16.26 6.42
CA TYR A 15 10.57 15.04 6.72
C TYR A 15 11.02 14.36 8.02
N ARG A 16 12.26 14.59 8.46
CA ARG A 16 12.82 14.20 9.76
C ARG A 16 12.19 14.92 10.97
N GLU A 17 11.69 16.14 10.82
CA GLU A 17 11.03 16.86 11.93
C GLU A 17 9.54 16.49 12.01
N ALA A 18 8.88 16.26 10.89
CA ALA A 18 7.51 15.73 10.87
C ALA A 18 7.43 14.30 11.46
N VAL A 19 8.47 13.47 11.26
CA VAL A 19 8.58 12.13 11.86
C VAL A 19 8.98 12.18 13.35
N ARG A 20 9.51 13.31 13.84
CA ARG A 20 9.85 13.50 15.26
C ARG A 20 8.69 14.03 16.10
N SER A 21 7.70 14.67 15.50
CA SER A 21 6.50 15.10 16.21
C SER A 21 5.54 13.92 16.30
N GLU A 22 5.35 13.41 17.50
CA GLU A 22 4.37 12.40 17.87
C GLU A 22 4.65 10.97 17.39
N LYS A 23 5.63 10.34 18.02
CA LYS A 23 5.59 8.89 18.11
C LYS A 23 4.30 8.55 18.84
N SER A 24 3.33 8.05 18.06
CA SER A 24 2.10 7.47 18.59
C SER A 24 2.46 6.57 19.78
N PRO A 25 1.69 6.58 20.87
CA PRO A 25 1.88 5.63 21.97
C PRO A 25 2.01 4.19 21.52
N LEU A 26 1.35 3.85 20.40
CA LEU A 26 1.44 2.57 19.72
C LEU A 26 2.85 2.24 19.25
N THR A 27 3.57 3.18 18.65
CA THR A 27 4.94 2.98 18.16
C THR A 27 5.96 2.80 19.27
N ARG A 28 5.67 3.25 20.50
CA ARG A 28 6.53 3.04 21.66
C ARG A 28 6.35 1.68 22.32
N ALA A 29 5.13 1.19 22.32
CA ALA A 29 4.75 0.00 23.08
C ALA A 29 4.72 -1.29 22.24
N VAL A 30 4.34 -1.17 20.96
CA VAL A 30 4.26 -2.27 20.00
C VAL A 30 4.84 -1.78 18.67
N PRO A 31 6.15 -1.92 18.45
CA PRO A 31 6.79 -1.47 17.23
C PRO A 31 6.11 -2.06 15.99
N GLY A 32 5.78 -1.22 15.04
CA GLY A 32 5.16 -1.62 13.77
C GLY A 32 3.63 -1.51 13.68
N TYR A 33 2.93 -1.19 14.76
CA TYR A 33 1.49 -0.97 14.72
C TYR A 33 1.16 0.52 14.63
N ASP A 34 1.02 1.01 13.41
CA ASP A 34 0.75 2.42 13.10
C ASP A 34 -0.36 2.61 12.05
N THR A 35 -0.96 1.54 11.54
CA THR A 35 -2.04 1.63 10.57
C THR A 35 -3.41 1.47 11.20
N GLU A 36 -4.41 2.10 10.59
CA GLU A 36 -5.82 1.96 11.00
C GLU A 36 -6.28 0.50 11.02
N ARG A 37 -5.72 -0.31 10.11
CA ARG A 37 -5.99 -1.75 10.05
C ARG A 37 -5.44 -2.50 11.25
N ALA A 38 -4.20 -2.23 11.66
CA ALA A 38 -3.59 -2.85 12.83
C ALA A 38 -4.39 -2.51 14.09
N VAL A 39 -4.73 -1.24 14.27
CA VAL A 39 -5.57 -0.78 15.39
C VAL A 39 -6.94 -1.46 15.37
N PHE A 40 -7.56 -1.63 14.20
CA PHE A 40 -8.82 -2.36 14.06
C PHE A 40 -8.69 -3.81 14.52
N MET A 41 -7.70 -4.55 14.04
CA MET A 41 -7.49 -5.96 14.41
C MET A 41 -7.18 -6.14 15.90
N LEU A 42 -6.38 -5.22 16.48
CA LEU A 42 -6.09 -5.21 17.93
C LEU A 42 -7.34 -4.95 18.74
N PHE A 43 -8.19 -4.01 18.30
CA PHE A 43 -9.43 -3.70 18.97
C PHE A 43 -10.43 -4.87 18.93
N GLU A 44 -10.62 -5.51 17.77
CA GLU A 44 -11.45 -6.70 17.62
C GLU A 44 -10.97 -7.88 18.50
N ALA A 45 -9.65 -8.04 18.63
CA ALA A 45 -9.07 -9.04 19.51
C ALA A 45 -9.28 -8.70 20.99
N ALA A 46 -9.11 -7.44 21.38
CA ALA A 46 -9.36 -6.95 22.73
C ALA A 46 -10.85 -7.12 23.11
N LEU A 47 -11.76 -6.83 22.16
CA LEU A 47 -13.21 -7.00 22.33
C LEU A 47 -13.58 -8.47 22.58
N ARG A 48 -13.09 -9.40 21.75
CA ARG A 48 -13.33 -10.84 21.95
C ARG A 48 -12.84 -11.31 23.30
N LYS A 49 -11.62 -10.94 23.65
CA LYS A 49 -11.04 -11.30 24.95
C LYS A 49 -11.84 -10.73 26.11
N THR A 50 -12.35 -9.50 26.00
CA THR A 50 -13.22 -8.91 27.02
C THR A 50 -14.51 -9.71 27.19
N HIS A 51 -15.13 -10.13 26.09
CA HIS A 51 -16.33 -10.96 26.14
C HIS A 51 -16.04 -12.32 26.79
N GLU A 52 -14.95 -12.99 26.42
CA GLU A 52 -14.53 -14.26 27.01
C GLU A 52 -14.34 -14.11 28.53
N GLU A 53 -13.59 -13.08 28.98
CA GLU A 53 -13.33 -12.82 30.40
C GLU A 53 -14.59 -12.50 31.20
N ILE A 54 -15.58 -11.84 30.62
CA ILE A 54 -16.84 -11.51 31.26
C ILE A 54 -17.75 -12.74 31.33
N TYR A 55 -17.88 -13.52 30.26
CA TYR A 55 -18.71 -14.72 30.23
C TYR A 55 -18.17 -15.83 31.13
N GLU A 56 -16.85 -15.96 31.25
CA GLU A 56 -16.25 -16.90 32.22
C GLU A 56 -16.49 -16.48 33.67
N ALA A 57 -16.66 -15.17 33.93
CA ALA A 57 -17.02 -14.65 35.27
C ALA A 57 -18.50 -14.77 35.61
N GLU A 58 -19.40 -14.80 34.62
CA GLU A 58 -20.85 -14.94 34.84
C GLU A 58 -21.29 -16.30 35.35
N ASP A 59 -20.47 -17.35 35.23
CA ASP A 59 -20.75 -18.67 35.80
C ASP A 59 -20.66 -18.68 37.32
N GLU A 60 -20.19 -17.61 37.98
CA GLU A 60 -20.11 -17.44 39.45
C GLU A 60 -21.20 -16.51 40.07
N GLY A 61 -22.14 -15.97 39.29
CA GLY A 61 -23.25 -15.16 39.82
C GLY A 61 -23.50 -13.89 38.98
N ALA A 62 -24.63 -13.83 38.30
CA ALA A 62 -24.96 -12.78 37.34
C ALA A 62 -25.14 -11.39 38.01
N PRO A 63 -24.42 -10.36 37.54
CA PRO A 63 -24.57 -8.99 37.99
C PRO A 63 -25.76 -8.26 37.35
N GLU A 64 -26.29 -7.21 38.00
CA GLU A 64 -27.45 -6.44 37.54
C GLU A 64 -27.10 -5.52 36.34
N ARG A 65 -27.99 -5.40 35.35
CA ARG A 65 -27.82 -4.82 34.00
C ARG A 65 -27.17 -3.43 33.87
N GLY A 66 -26.98 -2.67 34.94
CA GLY A 66 -26.41 -1.31 34.88
C GLY A 66 -24.91 -1.26 35.23
N GLU A 67 -24.46 -2.16 36.08
CA GLU A 67 -23.06 -2.28 36.49
C GLU A 67 -22.26 -3.02 35.43
N ASP A 68 -22.87 -3.92 34.69
CA ASP A 68 -22.28 -4.70 33.61
C ASP A 68 -21.65 -3.85 32.51
N PHE A 69 -22.31 -2.75 32.11
CA PHE A 69 -21.81 -1.92 31.03
C PHE A 69 -20.52 -1.19 31.41
N GLN A 70 -20.44 -0.63 32.63
CA GLN A 70 -19.25 0.07 33.09
C GLN A 70 -18.09 -0.90 33.29
N ALA A 71 -18.34 -2.08 33.85
CA ALA A 71 -17.36 -3.14 34.00
C ALA A 71 -16.86 -3.60 32.65
N MET A 72 -17.73 -3.80 31.68
CA MET A 72 -17.38 -4.20 30.32
C MET A 72 -16.50 -3.15 29.62
N VAL A 73 -16.87 -1.86 29.67
CA VAL A 73 -16.08 -0.78 29.07
C VAL A 73 -14.72 -0.65 29.75
N THR A 74 -14.68 -0.81 31.08
CA THR A 74 -13.43 -0.77 31.85
C THR A 74 -12.51 -1.94 31.47
N GLN A 75 -13.04 -3.15 31.39
CA GLN A 75 -12.27 -4.34 31.00
C GLN A 75 -11.78 -4.25 29.54
N LEU A 76 -12.65 -3.75 28.64
CA LEU A 76 -12.25 -3.48 27.26
C LEU A 76 -11.10 -2.46 27.19
N ALA A 77 -11.18 -1.39 27.97
CA ALA A 77 -10.12 -0.38 28.04
C ALA A 77 -8.80 -0.97 28.53
N VAL A 78 -8.83 -1.87 29.54
CA VAL A 78 -7.65 -2.60 30.03
C VAL A 78 -7.03 -3.46 28.91
N ASN A 79 -7.84 -4.21 28.18
CA ASN A 79 -7.38 -5.06 27.09
C ASN A 79 -6.85 -4.23 25.91
N CYS A 80 -7.47 -3.10 25.59
CA CYS A 80 -6.96 -2.16 24.58
C CYS A 80 -5.63 -1.53 25.00
N PHE A 81 -5.53 -1.09 26.25
CA PHE A 81 -4.29 -0.53 26.80
C PHE A 81 -3.12 -1.54 26.72
N HIS A 82 -3.35 -2.78 27.15
CA HIS A 82 -2.33 -3.83 27.08
C HIS A 82 -1.97 -4.21 25.64
N SER A 83 -2.90 -4.06 24.70
CA SER A 83 -2.66 -4.27 23.27
C SER A 83 -1.95 -3.10 22.58
N GLY A 84 -1.75 -1.97 23.27
CA GLY A 84 -1.05 -0.80 22.75
C GLY A 84 -1.91 0.10 21.86
N ILE A 85 -3.23 0.06 22.01
CA ILE A 85 -4.14 0.96 21.29
C ILE A 85 -4.14 2.32 22.01
N PRO A 86 -4.01 3.46 21.29
CA PRO A 86 -4.10 4.79 21.89
C PRO A 86 -5.48 5.04 22.53
N GLU A 87 -5.51 5.86 23.60
CA GLU A 87 -6.72 6.22 24.32
C GLU A 87 -7.82 6.76 23.38
N GLU A 88 -7.50 7.73 22.54
CA GLU A 88 -8.43 8.34 21.58
C GLU A 88 -9.05 7.31 20.61
N GLU A 89 -8.25 6.38 20.11
CA GLU A 89 -8.73 5.31 19.22
C GLU A 89 -9.59 4.30 19.98
N THR A 90 -9.26 4.00 21.23
CA THR A 90 -10.10 3.15 22.08
C THR A 90 -11.47 3.79 22.33
N VAL A 91 -11.52 5.08 22.66
CA VAL A 91 -12.77 5.83 22.85
C VAL A 91 -13.59 5.82 21.56
N LYS A 92 -12.99 6.21 20.44
CA LYS A 92 -13.67 6.30 19.14
C LYS A 92 -14.29 4.97 18.73
N ARG A 93 -13.52 3.88 18.83
CA ARG A 93 -13.97 2.54 18.44
C ARG A 93 -15.01 1.96 19.38
N THR A 94 -14.88 2.20 20.68
CA THR A 94 -15.89 1.77 21.67
C THR A 94 -17.23 2.46 21.42
N ILE A 95 -17.24 3.78 21.20
CA ILE A 95 -18.46 4.53 20.88
C ILE A 95 -19.08 4.04 19.58
N PHE A 96 -18.25 3.80 18.55
CA PHE A 96 -18.72 3.32 17.26
C PHE A 96 -19.30 1.90 17.35
N HIS A 97 -18.62 0.99 18.03
CA HIS A 97 -19.02 -0.41 18.13
C HIS A 97 -20.37 -0.59 18.84
N TYR A 98 -20.58 0.13 19.95
CA TYR A 98 -21.81 0.04 20.73
C TYR A 98 -22.87 1.08 20.37
N TYR A 99 -22.64 1.95 19.37
CA TYR A 99 -23.54 3.04 18.96
C TYR A 99 -23.95 4.00 20.09
N LEU A 100 -23.07 4.23 21.06
CA LEU A 100 -23.36 4.90 22.33
C LEU A 100 -22.96 6.38 22.36
N ARG A 101 -23.28 7.15 21.32
CA ARG A 101 -22.98 8.59 21.27
C ARG A 101 -23.51 9.39 22.47
N ARG A 102 -24.61 8.96 23.07
CA ARG A 102 -25.18 9.64 24.23
C ARG A 102 -24.40 9.41 25.54
N GLN A 103 -23.54 8.41 25.58
CA GLN A 103 -22.73 8.06 26.76
C GLN A 103 -21.24 8.37 26.55
N GLU A 104 -20.90 9.16 25.55
CA GLU A 104 -19.52 9.50 25.21
C GLU A 104 -18.71 10.03 26.40
N VAL A 105 -19.30 10.93 27.21
CA VAL A 105 -18.62 11.52 28.38
C VAL A 105 -18.25 10.44 29.39
N LEU A 106 -19.18 9.52 29.68
CA LEU A 106 -18.91 8.41 30.60
C LEU A 106 -17.85 7.46 30.06
N ILE A 107 -17.93 7.10 28.80
CA ILE A 107 -16.97 6.21 28.15
C ILE A 107 -15.56 6.83 28.18
N ARG A 108 -15.44 8.12 27.83
CA ARG A 108 -14.17 8.84 27.92
C ARG A 108 -13.59 8.82 29.32
N GLN A 109 -14.43 9.07 30.34
CA GLN A 109 -13.97 9.09 31.73
C GLN A 109 -13.47 7.71 32.18
N LEU A 110 -14.21 6.64 31.88
CA LEU A 110 -13.83 5.27 32.22
C LEU A 110 -12.51 4.86 31.55
N ILE A 111 -12.39 5.11 30.25
CA ILE A 111 -11.20 4.77 29.49
C ILE A 111 -10.00 5.58 29.98
N LYS A 112 -10.18 6.88 30.20
CA LYS A 112 -9.12 7.74 30.73
C LYS A 112 -8.59 7.26 32.08
N ASN A 113 -9.45 6.93 33.02
CA ASN A 113 -9.06 6.41 34.33
C ASN A 113 -8.17 5.15 34.18
N VAL A 114 -8.56 4.22 33.30
CA VAL A 114 -7.76 3.02 33.03
C VAL A 114 -6.38 3.36 32.47
N TYR A 115 -6.31 4.29 31.50
CA TYR A 115 -5.05 4.67 30.87
C TYR A 115 -4.09 5.43 31.82
N GLU A 116 -4.64 6.15 32.81
CA GLU A 116 -3.84 6.81 33.85
C GLU A 116 -3.33 5.83 34.91
N GLU A 117 -4.14 4.84 35.30
CA GLU A 117 -3.82 3.92 36.39
C GLU A 117 -2.95 2.73 35.95
N GLN A 118 -3.13 2.24 34.70
CA GLN A 118 -2.47 1.04 34.23
C GLN A 118 -1.00 1.28 33.87
N LYS A 119 -0.18 0.24 34.06
CA LYS A 119 1.24 0.22 33.68
C LYS A 119 1.49 -0.86 32.64
N GLY A 120 2.40 -0.58 31.68
CA GLY A 120 2.81 -1.59 30.71
C GLY A 120 2.00 -1.54 29.43
N PHE A 121 1.73 -0.32 28.94
CA PHE A 121 1.09 -0.08 27.65
C PHE A 121 1.72 -0.93 26.55
N GLY A 122 0.89 -1.66 25.80
CA GLY A 122 1.31 -2.50 24.67
C GLY A 122 2.15 -3.74 25.01
N LYS A 123 2.28 -4.11 26.30
CA LYS A 123 3.11 -5.27 26.71
C LYS A 123 2.45 -6.63 26.52
N LYS A 124 1.12 -6.67 26.40
CA LYS A 124 0.36 -7.93 26.27
C LYS A 124 -0.69 -7.74 25.17
N SER A 125 -0.31 -8.01 23.94
CA SER A 125 -1.27 -8.02 22.83
C SER A 125 -2.34 -9.10 23.05
N SER A 126 -3.59 -8.77 22.74
CA SER A 126 -4.73 -9.72 22.70
C SER A 126 -4.70 -10.61 21.46
N LEU A 127 -3.80 -10.34 20.51
CA LEU A 127 -3.58 -11.16 19.32
C LEU A 127 -2.66 -12.36 19.61
N GLY A 128 -2.96 -13.49 18.98
CA GLY A 128 -2.05 -14.63 18.95
C GLY A 128 -0.70 -14.29 18.31
N LYS A 129 0.34 -15.07 18.65
CA LYS A 129 1.71 -14.81 18.15
C LYS A 129 1.80 -14.69 16.62
N GLU A 130 1.10 -15.57 15.89
CA GLU A 130 1.13 -15.58 14.42
C GLU A 130 0.39 -14.37 13.83
N GLN A 131 -0.74 -13.97 14.42
CA GLN A 131 -1.49 -12.79 14.00
C GLN A 131 -0.68 -11.51 14.26
N ASN A 132 -0.01 -11.45 15.40
CA ASN A 132 0.87 -10.36 15.77
C ASN A 132 2.04 -10.23 14.77
N LEU A 133 2.68 -11.35 14.45
CA LEU A 133 3.77 -11.40 13.47
C LEU A 133 3.29 -10.96 12.08
N SER A 134 2.08 -11.38 11.66
CA SER A 134 1.50 -10.97 10.37
C SER A 134 1.27 -9.46 10.29
N LEU A 135 0.78 -8.85 11.37
CA LEU A 135 0.60 -7.39 11.43
C LEU A 135 1.92 -6.65 11.45
N GLN A 136 2.89 -7.11 12.26
CA GLN A 136 4.23 -6.52 12.28
C GLN A 136 4.90 -6.58 10.91
N THR A 137 4.71 -7.70 10.18
CA THR A 137 5.20 -7.81 8.80
C THR A 137 4.61 -6.74 7.92
N GLU A 138 3.28 -6.62 7.91
CA GLU A 138 2.57 -5.65 7.07
C GLU A 138 3.00 -4.21 7.38
N GLU A 139 3.08 -3.84 8.66
CA GLU A 139 3.50 -2.51 9.10
C GLU A 139 4.95 -2.19 8.70
N PHE A 140 5.87 -3.12 8.97
CA PHE A 140 7.27 -2.96 8.60
C PHE A 140 7.42 -2.77 7.09
N MET A 141 6.76 -3.62 6.29
CA MET A 141 6.82 -3.58 4.84
C MET A 141 6.25 -2.28 4.30
N ASN A 142 5.06 -1.86 4.75
CA ASN A 142 4.42 -0.62 4.31
C ASN A 142 5.18 0.64 4.72
N ARG A 143 5.84 0.64 5.87
CA ARG A 143 6.62 1.77 6.35
C ARG A 143 7.90 1.99 5.56
N ARG A 144 8.62 0.91 5.24
CA ARG A 144 9.96 1.01 4.61
C ARG A 144 9.95 0.90 3.10
N TYR A 145 9.01 0.14 2.56
CA TYR A 145 8.98 -0.23 1.16
C TYR A 145 7.65 0.11 0.52
N GLU A 146 7.69 0.25 -0.78
CA GLU A 146 6.53 0.31 -1.64
C GLU A 146 6.63 -0.82 -2.64
N PHE A 147 5.56 -1.60 -2.76
CA PHE A 147 5.49 -2.77 -3.64
C PHE A 147 4.39 -2.60 -4.67
N ARG A 148 4.57 -3.21 -5.82
CA ARG A 148 3.54 -3.35 -6.84
C ARG A 148 3.73 -4.65 -7.62
N TYR A 149 2.65 -5.27 -8.03
CA TYR A 149 2.70 -6.42 -8.94
C TYR A 149 2.57 -5.94 -10.37
N ASN A 150 3.63 -6.03 -11.16
CA ASN A 150 3.65 -5.64 -12.56
C ASN A 150 3.04 -6.73 -13.42
N THR A 151 1.86 -6.47 -13.99
CA THR A 151 1.10 -7.44 -14.79
C THR A 151 1.74 -7.78 -16.13
N GLN A 152 2.62 -6.92 -16.66
CA GLN A 152 3.28 -7.15 -17.94
C GLN A 152 4.45 -8.12 -17.83
N VAL A 153 5.19 -8.02 -16.73
CA VAL A 153 6.36 -8.88 -16.46
C VAL A 153 5.95 -10.11 -15.63
N GLY A 154 4.83 -10.02 -14.89
CA GLY A 154 4.38 -11.07 -13.98
C GLY A 154 5.19 -11.15 -12.69
N GLU A 155 5.86 -10.07 -12.31
CA GLU A 155 6.75 -10.00 -11.15
C GLU A 155 6.35 -8.89 -10.20
N VAL A 156 6.73 -9.08 -8.92
CA VAL A 156 6.60 -8.02 -7.92
C VAL A 156 7.83 -7.13 -7.98
N GLU A 157 7.59 -5.84 -8.04
CA GLU A 157 8.59 -4.80 -7.99
C GLU A 157 8.51 -4.05 -6.66
N TYR A 158 9.63 -3.52 -6.21
CA TYR A 158 9.73 -2.74 -4.99
C TYR A 158 10.57 -1.49 -5.15
N ARG A 159 10.36 -0.51 -4.27
CA ARG A 159 11.27 0.58 -3.99
C ARG A 159 11.28 0.90 -2.50
N GLU A 160 12.37 1.45 -2.01
CA GLU A 160 12.44 1.96 -0.65
C GLU A 160 11.81 3.35 -0.57
N ARG A 161 10.90 3.57 0.38
CA ARG A 161 10.20 4.86 0.54
C ARG A 161 11.13 6.03 0.86
N ASN A 162 12.20 5.77 1.61
CA ASN A 162 13.14 6.78 2.09
C ASN A 162 14.42 6.87 1.23
N SER A 163 14.40 6.34 0.02
CA SER A 163 15.53 6.39 -0.89
C SER A 163 15.29 7.43 -1.99
N PHE A 164 16.37 8.00 -2.51
CA PHE A 164 16.33 8.86 -3.70
C PHE A 164 16.12 8.08 -5.00
N HIS A 165 15.90 6.77 -4.92
CA HIS A 165 15.64 5.93 -6.07
C HIS A 165 14.13 5.91 -6.38
N PHE A 166 13.75 6.60 -7.44
CA PHE A 166 12.35 6.69 -7.88
C PHE A 166 11.88 5.48 -8.68
N TYR A 167 12.80 4.61 -9.08
CA TYR A 167 12.49 3.45 -9.91
C TYR A 167 12.15 2.23 -9.06
N PHE A 168 11.17 1.47 -9.53
CA PHE A 168 10.87 0.15 -8.99
C PHE A 168 11.85 -0.87 -9.55
N ASN A 169 12.34 -1.74 -8.70
CA ASN A 169 13.26 -2.82 -9.04
C ASN A 169 12.58 -4.18 -8.83
N PRO A 170 12.87 -5.19 -9.64
CA PRO A 170 12.33 -6.53 -9.42
C PRO A 170 12.87 -7.13 -8.14
N ILE A 171 12.03 -7.91 -7.46
CA ILE A 171 12.41 -8.62 -6.24
C ILE A 171 13.12 -9.92 -6.60
N ASN A 172 14.25 -10.17 -5.92
CA ASN A 172 14.99 -11.42 -5.97
C ASN A 172 15.33 -11.94 -4.57
N LYS A 173 15.87 -13.15 -4.46
CA LYS A 173 16.23 -13.75 -3.17
C LYS A 173 17.17 -12.90 -2.32
N ARG A 174 18.10 -12.19 -2.95
CA ARG A 174 19.03 -11.31 -2.23
C ARG A 174 18.30 -10.15 -1.56
N VAL A 175 17.34 -9.57 -2.24
CA VAL A 175 16.48 -8.50 -1.70
C VAL A 175 15.63 -9.02 -0.55
N LEU A 176 15.00 -10.19 -0.69
CA LEU A 176 14.21 -10.81 0.39
C LEU A 176 15.03 -11.01 1.66
N ASN A 177 16.26 -11.52 1.51
CA ASN A 177 17.16 -11.71 2.65
C ASN A 177 17.59 -10.38 3.27
N SER A 178 17.84 -9.33 2.48
CA SER A 178 18.17 -8.00 2.99
C SER A 178 17.01 -7.42 3.80
N ILE A 179 15.78 -7.52 3.29
CA ILE A 179 14.56 -7.09 3.99
C ILE A 179 14.39 -7.84 5.31
N ALA A 180 14.66 -9.15 5.34
CA ALA A 180 14.59 -9.94 6.56
C ALA A 180 15.63 -9.49 7.62
N LEU A 181 16.85 -9.22 7.19
CA LEU A 181 17.90 -8.71 8.08
C LEU A 181 17.57 -7.32 8.62
N ASP A 182 17.01 -6.45 7.79
CA ASP A 182 16.56 -5.11 8.22
C ASP A 182 15.42 -5.18 9.25
N ALA A 183 14.47 -6.12 9.07
CA ALA A 183 13.41 -6.36 10.04
C ALA A 183 13.96 -6.89 11.37
N GLN A 184 14.90 -7.83 11.31
CA GLN A 184 15.56 -8.37 12.52
C GLN A 184 16.38 -7.32 13.25
N ALA A 185 17.03 -6.40 12.53
CA ALA A 185 17.74 -5.27 13.13
C ALA A 185 16.80 -4.31 13.89
N GLU A 186 15.53 -4.23 13.49
CA GLU A 186 14.49 -3.49 14.20
C GLU A 186 13.81 -4.32 15.32
N GLY A 187 14.27 -5.53 15.58
CA GLY A 187 13.73 -6.42 16.62
C GLY A 187 12.48 -7.18 16.20
N ILE A 188 12.14 -7.20 14.90
CA ILE A 188 11.00 -7.94 14.37
C ILE A 188 11.50 -9.31 13.87
N PRO A 189 11.03 -10.44 14.41
CA PRO A 189 11.56 -11.77 14.08
C PRO A 189 11.02 -12.29 12.74
N LEU A 190 11.25 -11.54 11.65
CA LEU A 190 10.83 -11.92 10.31
C LEU A 190 11.90 -12.75 9.60
N TRP A 191 11.42 -13.74 8.84
CA TRP A 191 12.23 -14.55 7.94
C TRP A 191 11.82 -14.28 6.48
N ASP A 192 12.69 -14.65 5.56
CA ASP A 192 12.44 -14.57 4.12
C ASP A 192 11.11 -15.21 3.69
N ARG A 193 10.74 -16.30 4.36
CA ARG A 193 9.46 -17.00 4.20
C ARG A 193 8.25 -16.10 4.49
N ASP A 194 8.29 -15.34 5.57
CA ASP A 194 7.18 -14.50 6.02
C ASP A 194 7.03 -13.29 5.10
N ILE A 195 8.16 -12.73 4.67
CA ILE A 195 8.25 -11.66 3.68
C ILE A 195 7.72 -12.14 2.33
N SER A 196 8.15 -13.33 1.87
CA SER A 196 7.66 -13.91 0.61
C SER A 196 6.15 -14.12 0.63
N ARG A 197 5.60 -14.61 1.75
CA ARG A 197 4.15 -14.77 1.93
C ARG A 197 3.39 -13.45 1.78
N TYR A 198 3.92 -12.37 2.33
CA TYR A 198 3.34 -11.04 2.18
C TYR A 198 3.42 -10.54 0.74
N ILE A 199 4.59 -10.60 0.13
CA ILE A 199 4.89 -10.07 -1.21
C ILE A 199 4.08 -10.78 -2.30
N TYR A 200 3.92 -12.10 -2.20
CA TYR A 200 3.14 -12.88 -3.17
C TYR A 200 1.66 -13.02 -2.79
N SER A 201 1.17 -12.19 -1.88
CA SER A 201 -0.25 -12.12 -1.53
C SER A 201 -1.00 -11.05 -2.33
N ASN A 202 -2.32 -11.14 -2.34
CA ASN A 202 -3.21 -10.13 -2.94
C ASN A 202 -3.20 -8.77 -2.19
N ARG A 203 -2.35 -8.61 -1.18
CA ARG A 203 -2.16 -7.33 -0.47
C ARG A 203 -1.31 -6.34 -1.27
N ILE A 204 -0.51 -6.85 -2.19
CA ILE A 204 0.30 -6.03 -3.07
C ILE A 204 -0.58 -5.46 -4.19
N PRO A 205 -0.59 -4.14 -4.41
CA PRO A 205 -1.40 -3.53 -5.44
C PRO A 205 -0.95 -3.98 -6.83
N VAL A 206 -1.93 -4.27 -7.66
CA VAL A 206 -1.70 -4.62 -9.06
C VAL A 206 -1.41 -3.34 -9.85
N PHE A 207 -0.36 -3.38 -10.65
CA PHE A 207 0.07 -2.29 -11.51
C PHE A 207 0.13 -2.76 -12.97
N ASN A 208 -0.62 -2.08 -13.81
CA ASN A 208 -0.55 -2.27 -15.26
C ASN A 208 0.16 -1.06 -15.89
N PRO A 209 1.41 -1.18 -16.32
CA PRO A 209 2.17 -0.05 -16.88
C PRO A 209 1.55 0.51 -18.17
N LEU A 210 0.79 -0.28 -18.92
CA LEU A 210 0.07 0.18 -20.10
C LEU A 210 -1.13 1.06 -19.76
N GLU A 211 -1.93 0.62 -18.80
CA GLU A 211 -3.07 1.41 -18.32
C GLU A 211 -2.62 2.70 -17.67
N ASP A 212 -1.58 2.65 -16.85
CA ASP A 212 -0.98 3.81 -16.22
C ASP A 212 -0.49 4.82 -17.28
N PHE A 213 0.25 4.35 -18.28
CA PHE A 213 0.70 5.18 -19.39
C PHE A 213 -0.48 5.83 -20.15
N LEU A 214 -1.50 5.06 -20.50
CA LEU A 214 -2.66 5.55 -21.24
C LEU A 214 -3.49 6.53 -20.41
N TYR A 215 -3.57 6.33 -19.10
CA TYR A 215 -4.28 7.22 -18.18
C TYR A 215 -3.62 8.60 -18.05
N HIS A 216 -2.29 8.64 -18.07
CA HIS A 216 -1.51 9.88 -17.95
C HIS A 216 -1.28 10.60 -19.29
N LEU A 217 -1.84 10.10 -20.38
CA LEU A 217 -1.76 10.83 -21.65
C LEU A 217 -2.52 12.15 -21.55
N PRO A 218 -1.97 13.24 -22.16
CA PRO A 218 -2.66 14.52 -22.22
C PRO A 218 -3.95 14.41 -23.05
N ILE A 219 -4.88 15.30 -22.78
CA ILE A 219 -6.11 15.40 -23.58
C ILE A 219 -5.75 15.60 -25.05
N TRP A 220 -6.44 14.87 -25.93
CA TRP A 220 -6.20 14.94 -27.37
C TRP A 220 -6.48 16.36 -27.92
N ASP A 221 -5.50 16.92 -28.61
CA ASP A 221 -5.55 18.25 -29.20
C ASP A 221 -6.07 18.25 -30.66
N GLY A 222 -6.65 17.16 -31.14
CA GLY A 222 -7.16 17.02 -32.50
C GLY A 222 -6.12 16.69 -33.56
N LYS A 223 -4.82 16.59 -33.22
CA LYS A 223 -3.75 16.34 -34.20
C LYS A 223 -3.48 14.84 -34.35
N ASP A 224 -3.48 14.36 -35.57
CA ASP A 224 -3.15 12.99 -35.92
C ASP A 224 -1.62 12.75 -35.90
N ARG A 225 -1.11 12.42 -34.70
CA ARG A 225 0.32 12.14 -34.51
C ARG A 225 0.74 10.79 -35.07
N ILE A 226 -0.20 9.84 -35.18
CA ILE A 226 0.08 8.51 -35.71
C ILE A 226 0.39 8.59 -37.19
N ARG A 227 -0.43 9.32 -37.96
CA ARG A 227 -0.16 9.55 -39.39
C ARG A 227 1.13 10.32 -39.62
N ARG A 228 1.37 11.35 -38.80
CA ARG A 228 2.61 12.12 -38.85
C ARG A 228 3.84 11.26 -38.56
N LEU A 229 3.74 10.34 -37.59
CA LEU A 229 4.81 9.38 -37.29
C LEU A 229 5.04 8.43 -38.47
N ALA A 230 3.97 7.88 -39.05
CA ALA A 230 4.08 7.01 -40.23
C ALA A 230 4.78 7.71 -41.43
N GLN A 231 4.52 8.99 -41.65
CA GLN A 231 5.14 9.80 -42.71
C GLN A 231 6.64 10.00 -42.52
N THR A 232 7.19 9.81 -41.30
CA THR A 232 8.66 9.89 -41.09
C THR A 232 9.42 8.70 -41.66
N VAL A 233 8.73 7.62 -42.00
CA VAL A 233 9.31 6.42 -42.63
C VAL A 233 9.22 6.57 -44.14
N PRO A 234 10.34 6.70 -44.87
CA PRO A 234 10.35 6.72 -46.32
C PRO A 234 9.87 5.34 -46.83
N CYS A 235 8.75 5.32 -47.51
CA CYS A 235 8.12 4.11 -48.01
C CYS A 235 7.49 4.32 -49.37
N GLU A 236 7.75 3.44 -50.34
CA GLU A 236 7.18 3.53 -51.68
C GLU A 236 5.72 3.09 -51.72
N ASN A 237 5.24 2.35 -50.70
CA ASN A 237 3.88 1.90 -50.63
C ASN A 237 2.93 3.09 -50.34
N LYS A 238 2.09 3.44 -51.31
CA LYS A 238 1.11 4.54 -51.22
C LYS A 238 0.13 4.38 -50.05
N HIS A 239 -0.11 3.14 -49.62
CA HIS A 239 -1.05 2.81 -48.52
C HIS A 239 -0.36 2.72 -47.15
N TRP A 240 0.95 2.92 -47.07
CA TRP A 240 1.72 2.75 -45.82
C TRP A 240 1.12 3.54 -44.65
N VAL A 241 0.85 4.81 -44.83
CA VAL A 241 0.35 5.69 -43.74
C VAL A 241 -1.00 5.22 -43.21
N ASP A 242 -1.93 4.82 -44.10
CA ASP A 242 -3.25 4.34 -43.72
C ASP A 242 -3.20 2.97 -43.05
N LEU A 243 -2.37 2.06 -43.57
CA LEU A 243 -2.17 0.74 -42.98
C LEU A 243 -1.51 0.83 -41.61
N PHE A 244 -0.47 1.67 -41.48
CA PHE A 244 0.20 1.90 -40.19
C PHE A 244 -0.75 2.51 -39.17
N HIS A 245 -1.56 3.51 -39.55
CA HIS A 245 -2.53 4.13 -38.67
C HIS A 245 -3.54 3.11 -38.12
N ARG A 246 -4.14 2.29 -39.00
CA ARG A 246 -5.08 1.23 -38.59
C ARG A 246 -4.41 0.19 -37.70
N TRP A 247 -3.22 -0.26 -38.06
CA TRP A 247 -2.45 -1.21 -37.27
C TRP A 247 -2.15 -0.65 -35.86
N PHE A 248 -1.70 0.60 -35.78
CA PHE A 248 -1.37 1.26 -34.50
C PHE A 248 -2.60 1.36 -33.59
N LEU A 249 -3.75 1.78 -34.11
CA LEU A 249 -4.99 1.82 -33.35
C LEU A 249 -5.41 0.44 -32.85
N ASN A 250 -5.31 -0.57 -33.69
CA ASN A 250 -5.60 -1.97 -33.29
C ASN A 250 -4.64 -2.47 -32.21
N MET A 251 -3.36 -2.12 -32.29
CA MET A 251 -2.36 -2.44 -31.27
C MET A 251 -2.75 -1.83 -29.92
N VAL A 252 -3.14 -0.56 -29.88
CA VAL A 252 -3.57 0.11 -28.65
C VAL A 252 -4.88 -0.46 -28.12
N MET A 253 -5.84 -0.81 -28.97
CA MET A 253 -7.07 -1.51 -28.57
C MET A 253 -6.75 -2.86 -27.91
N HIS A 254 -5.78 -3.59 -28.45
CA HIS A 254 -5.31 -4.83 -27.88
C HIS A 254 -4.66 -4.62 -26.50
N TRP A 255 -3.84 -3.59 -26.34
CA TRP A 255 -3.26 -3.21 -25.05
C TRP A 255 -4.33 -2.90 -23.98
N ARG A 256 -5.44 -2.29 -24.39
CA ARG A 256 -6.58 -2.01 -23.50
C ARG A 256 -7.43 -3.24 -23.17
N GLY A 257 -7.16 -4.37 -23.78
CA GLY A 257 -7.98 -5.59 -23.64
C GLY A 257 -9.44 -5.43 -24.11
N THR A 258 -9.73 -4.39 -24.89
CA THR A 258 -11.09 -4.12 -25.40
C THR A 258 -11.49 -5.07 -26.52
N ASP A 259 -10.53 -5.65 -27.22
CA ASP A 259 -10.75 -6.64 -28.25
C ASP A 259 -10.29 -8.03 -27.81
N LYS A 260 -11.19 -8.77 -27.15
CA LYS A 260 -10.93 -10.15 -26.71
C LYS A 260 -11.11 -11.18 -27.85
N LYS A 261 -11.77 -10.79 -28.95
CA LYS A 261 -12.19 -11.71 -30.00
C LYS A 261 -11.28 -11.72 -31.22
N TYR A 262 -10.65 -10.59 -31.54
CA TYR A 262 -9.84 -10.41 -32.74
C TYR A 262 -8.49 -9.81 -32.35
N ALA A 263 -7.50 -10.67 -32.09
CA ALA A 263 -6.13 -10.22 -31.91
C ALA A 263 -5.62 -9.53 -33.19
N ASN A 264 -4.74 -8.53 -33.05
CA ASN A 264 -4.06 -7.91 -34.17
C ASN A 264 -3.02 -8.89 -34.74
N ASN A 265 -3.42 -9.71 -35.71
CA ASN A 265 -2.58 -10.75 -36.31
C ASN A 265 -1.62 -10.21 -37.37
N VAL A 266 -1.63 -8.91 -37.63
CA VAL A 266 -0.81 -8.26 -38.63
C VAL A 266 0.25 -7.41 -37.97
N SER A 267 1.51 -7.57 -38.38
CA SER A 267 2.63 -6.75 -37.93
C SER A 267 3.29 -6.06 -39.14
N PRO A 268 3.65 -4.77 -39.04
CA PRO A 268 4.41 -4.11 -40.08
C PRO A 268 5.81 -4.67 -40.17
N LEU A 269 6.20 -5.04 -41.38
CA LEU A 269 7.57 -5.49 -41.68
C LEU A 269 8.34 -4.34 -42.33
N LEU A 270 9.37 -3.83 -41.64
CA LEU A 270 10.26 -2.79 -42.14
C LEU A 270 11.46 -3.41 -42.83
N VAL A 271 11.52 -3.29 -44.14
CA VAL A 271 12.64 -3.77 -44.97
C VAL A 271 13.48 -2.58 -45.42
N GLY A 272 14.80 -2.70 -45.38
CA GLY A 272 15.71 -1.64 -45.79
C GLY A 272 17.19 -1.95 -45.45
N PRO A 273 18.14 -1.17 -45.90
CA PRO A 273 19.54 -1.39 -45.66
C PRO A 273 19.94 -1.38 -44.18
N GLN A 274 21.10 -1.95 -43.87
CA GLN A 274 21.63 -1.91 -42.52
C GLN A 274 21.90 -0.46 -42.08
N GLY A 275 21.64 -0.13 -40.80
CA GLY A 275 21.89 1.22 -40.25
C GLY A 275 20.80 2.25 -40.49
N CYS A 276 19.73 1.97 -41.26
CA CYS A 276 18.62 2.91 -41.48
C CYS A 276 17.65 3.09 -40.31
N ARG A 277 18.06 2.74 -39.10
CA ARG A 277 17.31 2.98 -37.82
C ARG A 277 15.97 2.26 -37.68
N LYS A 278 15.71 1.14 -38.36
CA LYS A 278 14.46 0.35 -38.23
C LYS A 278 14.18 -0.02 -36.78
N SER A 279 15.16 -0.60 -36.08
CA SER A 279 15.00 -1.00 -34.67
C SER A 279 14.74 0.19 -33.74
N THR A 280 15.35 1.35 -34.02
CA THR A 280 15.12 2.59 -33.27
C THR A 280 13.66 3.04 -33.43
N PHE A 281 13.14 3.01 -34.67
CA PHE A 281 11.75 3.31 -34.94
C PHE A 281 10.80 2.37 -34.19
N CYS A 282 11.00 1.06 -34.28
CA CYS A 282 10.18 0.08 -33.57
C CYS A 282 10.19 0.31 -32.05
N ARG A 283 11.36 0.58 -31.46
CA ARG A 283 11.48 0.91 -30.04
C ARG A 283 10.77 2.20 -29.67
N SER A 284 10.71 3.19 -30.55
CA SER A 284 10.02 4.45 -30.29
C SER A 284 8.49 4.32 -30.20
N LEU A 285 7.93 3.24 -30.75
CA LEU A 285 6.48 2.95 -30.67
C LEU A 285 6.04 2.47 -29.30
N ILE A 286 6.97 1.91 -28.52
CA ILE A 286 6.69 1.34 -27.20
C ILE A 286 6.83 2.43 -26.14
N PRO A 287 5.88 2.55 -25.20
CA PRO A 287 6.00 3.46 -24.08
C PRO A 287 7.32 3.29 -23.33
N PRO A 288 7.95 4.38 -22.83
CA PRO A 288 9.25 4.31 -22.16
C PRO A 288 9.29 3.30 -20.99
N ALA A 289 8.21 3.21 -20.22
CA ALA A 289 8.10 2.29 -19.09
C ALA A 289 8.12 0.80 -19.48
N MET A 290 7.96 0.48 -20.77
CA MET A 290 7.92 -0.88 -21.31
C MET A 290 9.13 -1.23 -22.19
N ARG A 291 10.09 -0.31 -22.31
CA ARG A 291 11.32 -0.58 -23.04
C ARG A 291 12.27 -1.35 -22.14
N ALA A 292 12.31 -2.65 -22.30
CA ALA A 292 13.32 -3.49 -21.67
C ALA A 292 14.69 -3.31 -22.34
#